data_3286c9bb4a379091822759e2dfed46b0
#
_entry.id   3286c9bb4a379091822759e2dfed46b0
#
_cell.length_a   1.000
_cell.length_b   1.000
_cell.length_c   1.000
_cell.angle_alpha   90.00
_cell.angle_beta   90.00
_cell.angle_gamma   90.00
#
_symmetry.space_group_name_H-M   'P 1'
#
loop_
_entity.id
_entity.type
_entity.pdbx_description
1 polymer ?
#
loop_
_entity_poly.entity_id
_entity_poly.type
_entity_poly.pdbx_seq_one_letter_code
_entity_poly.pdbx_strand_id
1 'polypeptide(L)'
;MIFVIATSELEENCREKFIQIVKENIPLVLAEDGCISYTLTGDYESGIPAQSFTGKNTVTFVECWESVEHLKAHLAAPHMDAFREKVQGMRKSSSLKVLSPVC
;
A
#
# COMPACT_ATOMS: atom_id res chain seq x y z
N MET A 1 8.95 13.29 -8.55
CA MET A 1 8.82 12.28 -7.49
C MET A 1 7.46 12.39 -6.83
N ILE A 2 6.77 11.27 -6.70
CA ILE A 2 5.42 11.19 -6.16
C ILE A 2 5.43 10.21 -4.98
N PHE A 3 4.79 10.59 -3.90
CA PHE A 3 4.60 9.73 -2.73
C PHE A 3 3.14 9.27 -2.65
N VAL A 4 2.93 8.03 -2.26
CA VAL A 4 1.59 7.46 -2.15
C VAL A 4 1.40 6.90 -0.75
N ILE A 5 0.27 7.24 -0.16
CA ILE A 5 -0.20 6.66 1.09
C ILE A 5 -1.53 5.97 0.79
N ALA A 6 -1.48 4.66 0.70
CA ALA A 6 -2.67 3.86 0.38
C ALA A 6 -3.05 3.02 1.61
N THR A 7 -4.14 3.37 2.25
CA THR A 7 -4.58 2.76 3.49
C THR A 7 -5.74 1.82 3.23
N SER A 8 -5.69 0.62 3.81
CA SER A 8 -6.77 -0.35 3.73
C SER A 8 -7.19 -0.78 5.14
N GLU A 9 -8.47 -0.65 5.44
CA GLU A 9 -9.06 -1.27 6.62
C GLU A 9 -9.54 -2.65 6.20
N LEU A 10 -9.04 -3.69 6.87
CA LEU A 10 -9.31 -5.07 6.49
C LEU A 10 -10.48 -5.65 7.29
N GLU A 11 -11.17 -6.60 6.68
CA GLU A 11 -12.16 -7.41 7.36
C GLU A 11 -11.48 -8.24 8.45
N GLU A 12 -12.23 -8.59 9.47
CA GLU A 12 -11.75 -9.39 10.60
C GLU A 12 -11.12 -10.68 10.09
N ASN A 13 -10.00 -11.07 10.68
CA ASN A 13 -9.25 -12.29 10.35
C ASN A 13 -8.61 -12.34 8.96
N CYS A 14 -8.58 -11.22 8.22
CA CYS A 14 -7.98 -11.17 6.88
C CYS A 14 -6.54 -10.67 6.87
N ARG A 15 -6.05 -10.12 7.98
CA ARG A 15 -4.77 -9.39 8.00
C ARG A 15 -3.59 -10.27 7.57
N GLU A 16 -3.45 -11.45 8.14
CA GLU A 16 -2.30 -12.31 7.84
C GLU A 16 -2.30 -12.76 6.38
N LYS A 17 -3.46 -13.16 5.86
CA LYS A 17 -3.57 -13.58 4.47
C LYS A 17 -3.32 -12.43 3.51
N PHE A 18 -3.86 -11.25 3.83
CA PHE A 18 -3.62 -10.05 3.03
C PHE A 18 -2.13 -9.74 2.95
N ILE A 19 -1.44 -9.74 4.10
CA ILE A 19 0.00 -9.49 4.15
C ILE A 19 0.76 -10.51 3.32
N GLN A 20 0.39 -11.79 3.38
CA GLN A 20 1.06 -12.83 2.60
C GLN A 20 0.89 -12.60 1.10
N ILE A 21 -0.31 -12.24 0.65
CA ILE A 21 -0.57 -11.93 -0.75
C ILE A 21 0.25 -10.72 -1.20
N VAL A 22 0.33 -9.67 -0.37
CA VAL A 22 1.15 -8.49 -0.66
C VAL A 22 2.62 -8.87 -0.78
N LYS A 23 3.12 -9.68 0.14
CA LYS A 23 4.52 -10.13 0.11
C LYS A 23 4.88 -10.80 -1.23
N GLU A 24 3.99 -11.62 -1.75
CA GLU A 24 4.20 -12.30 -3.02
C GLU A 24 4.21 -11.31 -4.20
N ASN A 25 3.47 -10.22 -4.09
CA ASN A 25 3.36 -9.22 -5.14
C ASN A 25 4.49 -8.18 -5.12
N ILE A 26 5.10 -7.94 -3.97
CA ILE A 26 6.13 -6.89 -3.80
C ILE A 26 7.27 -7.00 -4.82
N PRO A 27 7.87 -8.17 -5.07
CA PRO A 27 8.96 -8.25 -6.06
C PRO A 27 8.54 -7.79 -7.46
N LEU A 28 7.30 -8.07 -7.85
CA LEU A 28 6.77 -7.65 -9.15
C LEU A 28 6.61 -6.13 -9.20
N VAL A 29 6.18 -5.52 -8.11
CA VAL A 29 6.02 -4.07 -8.02
C VAL A 29 7.39 -3.39 -8.04
N LEU A 30 8.35 -3.88 -7.26
CA LEU A 30 9.68 -3.32 -7.20
C LEU A 30 10.42 -3.40 -8.55
N ALA A 31 10.05 -4.34 -9.40
CA ALA A 31 10.61 -4.48 -10.74
C ALA A 31 9.97 -3.53 -11.76
N GLU A 32 8.90 -2.83 -11.41
CA GLU A 32 8.24 -1.90 -12.31
C GLU A 32 9.11 -0.67 -12.55
N ASP A 33 9.06 -0.17 -13.78
CA ASP A 33 9.76 1.06 -14.13
C ASP A 33 9.23 2.22 -13.28
N GLY A 34 10.16 2.98 -12.71
CA GLY A 34 9.84 4.14 -11.90
C GLY A 34 9.46 3.87 -10.46
N CYS A 35 9.44 2.61 -10.02
CA CYS A 35 9.20 2.30 -8.61
C CYS A 35 10.47 2.56 -7.80
N ILE A 36 10.43 3.57 -6.93
CA ILE A 36 11.56 3.91 -6.04
C ILE A 36 11.46 3.10 -4.76
N SER A 37 10.28 3.03 -4.17
CA SER A 37 10.05 2.21 -2.97
C SER A 37 8.58 1.81 -2.87
N TYR A 38 8.35 0.68 -2.20
CA TYR A 38 7.00 0.14 -2.06
C TYR A 38 6.98 -0.73 -0.80
N THR A 39 6.34 -0.26 0.26
CA THR A 39 6.38 -0.90 1.57
C THR A 39 4.98 -0.97 2.17
N LEU A 40 4.61 -2.15 2.66
CA LEU A 40 3.40 -2.30 3.45
C LEU A 40 3.76 -2.11 4.92
N THR A 41 3.00 -1.25 5.61
CA THR A 41 3.25 -0.89 7.00
C THR A 41 2.01 -1.15 7.86
N GLY A 42 2.24 -1.25 9.16
CA GLY A 42 1.20 -1.22 10.18
C GLY A 42 1.66 -0.30 11.29
N ASP A 43 0.81 -0.07 12.29
CA ASP A 43 1.17 0.77 13.41
C ASP A 43 2.37 0.19 14.16
N TYR A 44 3.26 1.07 14.59
CA TYR A 44 4.35 0.75 15.50
C TYR A 44 4.10 1.49 16.82
N GLU A 45 4.06 0.77 17.91
CA GLU A 45 3.92 1.39 19.23
C GLU A 45 5.22 2.08 19.62
N SER A 46 5.27 3.38 19.39
CA SER A 46 6.50 4.17 19.59
C SER A 46 6.69 4.68 21.01
N GLY A 47 5.61 4.73 21.79
CA GLY A 47 5.63 5.38 23.10
C GLY A 47 5.56 6.92 23.02
N ILE A 48 5.47 7.48 21.83
CA ILE A 48 5.37 8.93 21.63
C ILE A 48 3.92 9.37 21.92
N PRO A 49 3.68 10.25 22.90
CA PRO A 49 2.31 10.63 23.29
C PRO A 49 1.47 11.22 22.15
N ALA A 50 2.10 11.90 21.21
CA ALA A 50 1.40 12.54 20.10
C ALA A 50 1.01 11.56 18.98
N GLN A 51 1.45 10.30 19.05
CA GLN A 51 1.12 9.32 18.02
C GLN A 51 -0.36 8.99 18.02
N SER A 52 -0.97 8.97 16.83
CA SER A 52 -2.28 8.37 16.63
C SER A 52 -2.10 7.00 15.96
N PHE A 53 -3.09 6.12 16.14
CA PHE A 53 -3.04 4.76 15.60
C PHE A 53 -4.07 4.60 14.48
N THR A 54 -3.71 3.82 13.46
CA THR A 54 -4.63 3.49 12.37
C THR A 54 -5.57 2.35 12.74
N GLY A 55 -5.11 1.45 13.60
CA GLY A 55 -5.88 0.29 14.08
C GLY A 55 -5.25 -1.04 13.70
N LYS A 56 -5.61 -2.08 14.45
CA LYS A 56 -4.99 -3.41 14.28
C LYS A 56 -5.33 -4.07 12.95
N ASN A 57 -6.46 -3.74 12.35
CA ASN A 57 -6.87 -4.30 11.06
C ASN A 57 -6.61 -3.34 9.90
N THR A 58 -5.81 -2.33 10.13
CA THR A 58 -5.46 -1.34 9.11
C THR A 58 -4.01 -1.52 8.71
N VAL A 59 -3.77 -1.56 7.41
CA VAL A 59 -2.42 -1.59 6.83
C VAL A 59 -2.30 -0.46 5.83
N THR A 60 -1.09 0.06 5.69
CA THR A 60 -0.85 1.24 4.86
C THR A 60 0.35 1.00 3.95
N PHE A 61 0.12 1.11 2.64
CA PHE A 61 1.21 1.14 1.68
C PHE A 61 1.84 2.53 1.71
N VAL A 62 3.15 2.56 1.81
CA VAL A 62 3.94 3.79 1.69
C VAL A 62 4.81 3.60 0.46
N GLU A 63 4.60 4.43 -0.56
CA GLU A 63 5.19 4.22 -1.87
C GLU A 63 5.86 5.49 -2.38
N CYS A 64 6.87 5.31 -3.22
CA CYS A 64 7.51 6.42 -3.92
C CYS A 64 7.72 6.03 -5.38
N TRP A 65 7.30 6.90 -6.29
CA TRP A 65 7.39 6.70 -7.73
C TRP A 65 8.08 7.88 -8.38
N GLU A 66 8.79 7.65 -9.48
CA GLU A 66 9.50 8.73 -10.19
C GLU A 66 8.54 9.80 -10.71
N SER A 67 7.34 9.39 -11.15
CA SER A 67 6.33 10.32 -11.69
C SER A 67 4.94 9.74 -11.54
N VAL A 68 3.91 10.59 -11.74
CA VAL A 68 2.53 10.13 -11.72
C VAL A 68 2.24 9.18 -12.89
N GLU A 69 2.92 9.32 -14.02
CA GLU A 69 2.78 8.40 -15.14
C GLU A 69 3.22 6.99 -14.76
N HIS A 70 4.31 6.86 -14.01
CA HIS A 70 4.76 5.56 -13.50
C HIS A 70 3.74 4.98 -12.51
N LEU A 71 3.17 5.80 -11.64
CA LEU A 71 2.11 5.36 -10.73
C LEU A 71 0.88 4.87 -11.50
N LYS A 72 0.46 5.60 -12.53
CA LYS A 72 -0.68 5.20 -13.36
C LYS A 72 -0.42 3.87 -14.06
N ALA A 73 0.81 3.67 -14.59
CA ALA A 73 1.19 2.41 -15.21
C ALA A 73 1.16 1.27 -14.20
N HIS A 74 1.61 1.50 -12.96
CA HIS A 74 1.51 0.54 -11.87
C HIS A 74 0.07 0.12 -11.63
N LEU A 75 -0.84 1.07 -11.51
CA LEU A 75 -2.25 0.79 -11.24
C LEU A 75 -2.91 0.01 -12.36
N ALA A 76 -2.39 0.08 -13.59
CA ALA A 76 -2.89 -0.63 -14.75
C ALA A 76 -2.15 -1.94 -15.04
N ALA A 77 -1.13 -2.29 -14.28
CA ALA A 77 -0.31 -3.45 -14.54
C ALA A 77 -1.09 -4.77 -14.37
N PRO A 78 -0.86 -5.77 -15.22
CA PRO A 78 -1.57 -7.06 -15.12
C PRO A 78 -1.43 -7.74 -13.76
N HIS A 79 -0.25 -7.67 -13.13
CA HIS A 79 -0.07 -8.28 -11.81
C HIS A 79 -0.87 -7.55 -10.72
N MET A 80 -1.22 -6.28 -10.92
CA MET A 80 -2.10 -5.55 -10.01
C MET A 80 -3.56 -5.97 -10.18
N ASP A 81 -3.99 -6.29 -11.40
CA ASP A 81 -5.30 -6.87 -11.62
C ASP A 81 -5.42 -8.22 -10.90
N ALA A 82 -4.40 -9.07 -11.04
CA ALA A 82 -4.33 -10.35 -10.36
C ALA A 82 -4.33 -10.18 -8.83
N PHE A 83 -3.59 -9.19 -8.34
CA PHE A 83 -3.55 -8.86 -6.91
C PHE A 83 -4.94 -8.47 -6.41
N ARG A 84 -5.65 -7.60 -7.13
CA ARG A 84 -7.00 -7.15 -6.74
C ARG A 84 -7.98 -8.31 -6.66
N GLU A 85 -7.88 -9.26 -7.58
CA GLU A 85 -8.71 -10.48 -7.52
C GLU A 85 -8.42 -11.30 -6.26
N LYS A 86 -7.15 -11.47 -5.92
CA LYS A 86 -6.73 -12.25 -4.74
C LYS A 86 -7.21 -11.66 -3.43
N VAL A 87 -7.27 -10.34 -3.33
CA VAL A 87 -7.69 -9.65 -2.09
C VAL A 87 -9.15 -9.26 -2.07
N GLN A 88 -9.91 -9.67 -3.08
CA GLN A 88 -11.33 -9.35 -3.17
C GLN A 88 -12.07 -9.84 -1.92
N GLY A 89 -12.89 -8.95 -1.33
CA GLY A 89 -13.63 -9.25 -0.11
C GLY A 89 -12.85 -9.10 1.19
N MET A 90 -11.54 -8.80 1.13
CA MET A 90 -10.71 -8.65 2.33
C MET A 90 -10.72 -7.24 2.92
N ARG A 91 -11.13 -6.24 2.14
CA ARG A 91 -11.11 -4.85 2.57
C ARG A 91 -12.51 -4.32 2.86
N LYS A 92 -12.67 -3.67 4.02
CA LYS A 92 -13.88 -2.90 4.36
C LYS A 92 -13.88 -1.56 3.66
N SER A 93 -12.73 -0.92 3.65
CA SER A 93 -12.57 0.42 3.08
C SER A 93 -11.12 0.62 2.65
N SER A 94 -10.92 1.55 1.77
CA SER A 94 -9.57 1.95 1.35
C SER A 94 -9.55 3.43 1.00
N SER A 95 -8.38 4.03 1.12
CA SER A 95 -8.15 5.41 0.71
C SER A 95 -6.81 5.51 0.02
N LEU A 96 -6.70 6.48 -0.87
CA LEU A 96 -5.49 6.72 -1.64
C LEU A 96 -5.15 8.20 -1.55
N LYS A 97 -3.94 8.50 -1.08
CA LYS A 97 -3.40 9.86 -1.11
C LYS A 97 -2.20 9.87 -2.02
N VAL A 98 -2.18 10.82 -2.93
CA VAL A 98 -1.06 11.03 -3.84
C VAL A 98 -0.47 12.39 -3.49
N LEU A 99 0.80 12.40 -3.10
CA LEU A 99 1.45 13.55 -2.53
C LEU A 99 2.69 13.91 -3.35
N SER A 100 2.98 15.20 -3.44
CA SER A 100 4.23 15.67 -4.02
C SER A 100 4.95 16.55 -3.00
N PRO A 101 6.29 16.62 -3.05
CA PRO A 101 7.02 17.54 -2.18
C PRO A 101 6.57 18.98 -2.41
N VAL A 102 6.43 19.74 -1.34
CA VAL A 102 6.14 21.19 -1.41
C VAL A 102 7.38 22.01 -1.06
N CYS A 103 8.44 21.34 -0.66
CA CYS A 103 9.74 21.97 -0.38
C CYS A 103 10.87 20.98 -0.49
#